data_5399337a2829852dbc842f463b9c706a
#
_entry.id   5399337a2829852dbc842f463b9c706a
#
_cell.length_a   1.000
_cell.length_b   1.000
_cell.length_c   1.000
_cell.angle_alpha   90.00
_cell.angle_beta   90.00
_cell.angle_gamma   90.00
#
_symmetry.space_group_name_H-M   'P 1'
#
loop_
_entity.id
_entity.type
_entity.pdbx_description
1 polymer ?
#
loop_
_entity_poly.entity_id
_entity_poly.type
_entity_poly.pdbx_seq_one_letter_code
_entity_poly.pdbx_strand_id
1 'polypeptide(L)'
;MSGESMAGRFGLEPGGLMADPLTAEPFRQVALVVRDLDAAVRTWWHVFGVGPWTAYRLSPDVFSRTLYRGEEVPFGLRHALAVSGGVQLELVQPLEGPSIFAEHLEAHGEGLHHLGIYVADHAAAVSRALARGYEPLQSAHGFGAEGDGAFAYFAIEGVPAVVELISAPRVRRAPEFVYPPPLDDPDGNPGPSTSPNG
;
A
#
# COMPACT_ATOMS: atom_id res chain seq x y z
N MET A 1 -33.84 27.89 19.68
CA MET A 1 -32.84 27.56 18.63
C MET A 1 -32.70 26.05 18.62
N SER A 2 -33.41 25.41 17.68
CA SER A 2 -33.49 23.96 17.51
C SER A 2 -32.17 23.48 16.88
N GLY A 3 -31.42 22.70 17.64
CA GLY A 3 -30.20 22.05 17.13
C GLY A 3 -30.56 20.98 16.09
N GLU A 4 -30.38 21.26 14.84
CA GLU A 4 -30.36 20.22 13.80
C GLU A 4 -29.23 19.24 14.10
N SER A 5 -29.61 17.97 14.22
CA SER A 5 -28.66 16.86 14.38
C SER A 5 -27.71 16.80 13.17
N MET A 6 -26.42 16.61 13.42
CA MET A 6 -25.39 16.43 12.38
C MET A 6 -25.75 15.31 11.39
N ALA A 7 -26.54 14.31 11.78
CA ALA A 7 -27.02 13.23 10.92
C ALA A 7 -27.88 13.71 9.73
N GLY A 8 -28.70 14.75 9.92
CA GLY A 8 -29.52 15.30 8.84
C GLY A 8 -28.73 16.03 7.74
N ARG A 9 -27.50 16.45 8.01
CA ARG A 9 -26.65 17.15 7.06
C ARG A 9 -26.02 16.24 5.99
N PHE A 10 -26.00 14.94 6.23
CA PHE A 10 -25.41 13.93 5.32
C PHE A 10 -26.44 12.97 4.73
N GLY A 11 -27.76 13.28 4.86
CA GLY A 11 -28.82 12.43 4.33
C GLY A 11 -28.94 11.05 5.00
N LEU A 12 -28.39 10.91 6.22
CA LEU A 12 -28.47 9.67 6.99
C LEU A 12 -29.78 9.65 7.75
N GLU A 13 -30.79 8.97 7.21
CA GLU A 13 -32.07 8.75 7.89
C GLU A 13 -31.85 7.87 9.15
N PRO A 14 -32.44 8.22 10.32
CA PRO A 14 -32.38 7.38 11.51
C PRO A 14 -33.25 6.12 11.30
N GLY A 15 -32.64 5.03 10.94
CA GLY A 15 -33.28 3.74 10.62
C GLY A 15 -32.86 3.17 9.28
N GLY A 16 -32.03 3.90 8.55
CA GLY A 16 -31.46 3.46 7.28
C GLY A 16 -30.28 2.51 7.46
N LEU A 17 -30.34 1.45 6.76
CA LEU A 17 -29.32 0.48 6.37
C LEU A 17 -28.20 0.27 7.39
N MET A 18 -28.22 -0.89 8.02
CA MET A 18 -26.99 -1.48 8.56
C MET A 18 -25.94 -1.42 7.47
N ALA A 19 -24.83 -0.76 7.75
CA ALA A 19 -23.72 -0.74 6.82
C ALA A 19 -23.38 -2.19 6.48
N ASP A 20 -23.28 -2.49 5.18
CA ASP A 20 -22.72 -3.75 4.69
C ASP A 20 -21.28 -3.46 4.25
N PRO A 21 -20.31 -3.43 5.19
CA PRO A 21 -18.96 -3.05 4.85
C PRO A 21 -18.32 -4.09 3.93
N LEU A 22 -17.38 -3.64 3.09
CA LEU A 22 -16.58 -4.52 2.24
C LEU A 22 -15.86 -5.58 3.08
N THR A 23 -15.40 -5.16 4.26
CA THR A 23 -14.70 -5.98 5.25
C THR A 23 -14.96 -5.42 6.65
N ALA A 24 -14.81 -6.25 7.68
CA ALA A 24 -14.87 -5.84 9.08
C ALA A 24 -13.55 -5.24 9.58
N GLU A 25 -12.45 -5.46 8.86
CA GLU A 25 -11.13 -4.99 9.24
C GLU A 25 -10.98 -3.48 8.99
N PRO A 26 -10.28 -2.78 9.87
CA PRO A 26 -10.05 -1.34 9.73
C PRO A 26 -8.95 -1.04 8.70
N PHE A 27 -8.93 0.19 8.20
CA PHE A 27 -7.76 0.73 7.51
C PHE A 27 -6.56 0.76 8.48
N ARG A 28 -5.44 0.20 8.04
CA ARG A 28 -4.22 0.12 8.83
C ARG A 28 -2.98 0.63 8.12
N GLN A 29 -3.09 0.89 6.82
CA GLN A 29 -1.97 1.35 6.02
C GLN A 29 -2.35 2.62 5.26
N VAL A 30 -1.38 3.52 5.18
CA VAL A 30 -1.40 4.73 4.35
C VAL A 30 -0.15 4.69 3.49
N ALA A 31 -0.33 4.77 2.17
CA ALA A 31 0.75 4.65 1.23
C ALA A 31 0.94 5.90 0.38
N LEU A 32 2.20 6.25 0.15
CA LEU A 32 2.63 7.32 -0.72
C LEU A 32 3.47 6.75 -1.86
N VAL A 33 3.30 7.32 -3.05
CA VAL A 33 4.16 7.01 -4.19
C VAL A 33 5.27 8.05 -4.26
N VAL A 34 6.51 7.56 -4.44
CA VAL A 34 7.73 8.38 -4.47
C VAL A 34 8.59 8.01 -5.67
N ARG A 35 9.41 8.96 -6.14
CA ARG A 35 10.36 8.75 -7.24
C ARG A 35 11.67 8.08 -6.78
N ASP A 36 12.08 8.41 -5.55
CA ASP A 36 13.31 7.93 -4.94
C ASP A 36 13.01 7.44 -3.52
N LEU A 37 12.94 6.10 -3.38
CA LEU A 37 12.63 5.46 -2.11
C LEU A 37 13.70 5.74 -1.05
N ASP A 38 14.97 5.74 -1.46
CA ASP A 38 16.09 5.93 -0.54
C ASP A 38 16.10 7.34 0.03
N ALA A 39 15.87 8.35 -0.80
CA ALA A 39 15.75 9.73 -0.37
C ALA A 39 14.53 9.95 0.52
N ALA A 40 13.38 9.37 0.15
CA ALA A 40 12.15 9.47 0.92
C ALA A 40 12.30 8.85 2.32
N VAL A 41 12.82 7.62 2.43
CA VAL A 41 13.06 6.94 3.71
C VAL A 41 13.94 7.78 4.64
N ARG A 42 15.04 8.35 4.12
CA ARG A 42 15.93 9.23 4.90
C ARG A 42 15.20 10.49 5.36
N THR A 43 14.43 11.12 4.48
CA THR A 43 13.67 12.34 4.80
C THR A 43 12.67 12.06 5.91
N TRP A 44 11.87 11.00 5.79
CA TRP A 44 10.89 10.64 6.81
C TRP A 44 11.51 10.34 8.16
N TRP A 45 12.66 9.67 8.18
CA TRP A 45 13.41 9.43 9.40
C TRP A 45 13.94 10.75 10.02
N HIS A 46 14.64 11.57 9.24
CA HIS A 46 15.30 12.76 9.77
C HIS A 46 14.34 13.88 10.15
N VAL A 47 13.22 14.02 9.42
CA VAL A 47 12.27 15.12 9.67
C VAL A 47 11.24 14.73 10.72
N PHE A 48 10.73 13.49 10.66
CA PHE A 48 9.59 13.07 11.49
C PHE A 48 9.94 12.00 12.53
N GLY A 49 11.15 11.42 12.50
CA GLY A 49 11.53 10.30 13.37
C GLY A 49 10.76 9.01 13.06
N VAL A 50 10.17 8.90 11.88
CA VAL A 50 9.41 7.71 11.48
C VAL A 50 10.35 6.62 10.99
N GLY A 51 10.31 5.48 11.66
CA GLY A 51 11.14 4.32 11.36
C GLY A 51 11.23 3.36 12.56
N PRO A 52 12.04 2.28 12.49
CA PRO A 52 12.84 1.92 11.32
C PRO A 52 11.99 1.51 10.12
N TRP A 53 12.48 1.86 8.94
CA TRP A 53 11.91 1.47 7.66
C TRP A 53 12.51 0.14 7.22
N THR A 54 11.67 -0.78 6.79
CA THR A 54 12.09 -2.05 6.19
C THR A 54 11.72 -2.03 4.72
N ALA A 55 12.72 -2.05 3.85
CA ALA A 55 12.53 -1.95 2.40
C ALA A 55 12.64 -3.29 1.71
N TYR A 56 11.82 -3.49 0.68
CA TYR A 56 11.77 -4.70 -0.14
C TYR A 56 11.74 -4.32 -1.61
N ARG A 57 12.35 -5.18 -2.41
CA ARG A 57 12.23 -5.15 -3.87
C ARG A 57 11.33 -6.30 -4.32
N LEU A 58 10.29 -5.96 -5.06
CA LEU A 58 9.37 -6.90 -5.67
C LEU A 58 9.54 -6.81 -7.19
N SER A 59 10.46 -7.62 -7.72
CA SER A 59 10.66 -7.78 -9.17
C SER A 59 9.58 -8.70 -9.76
N PRO A 60 9.33 -8.66 -11.09
CA PRO A 60 8.25 -9.45 -11.71
C PRO A 60 8.31 -10.95 -11.41
N ASP A 61 9.52 -11.50 -11.24
CA ASP A 61 9.76 -12.93 -10.98
C ASP A 61 9.35 -13.39 -9.56
N VAL A 62 9.11 -12.45 -8.64
CA VAL A 62 8.64 -12.83 -7.29
C VAL A 62 7.13 -13.06 -7.23
N PHE A 63 6.41 -12.65 -8.26
CA PHE A 63 4.97 -12.84 -8.34
C PHE A 63 4.62 -14.10 -9.12
N SER A 64 3.65 -14.85 -8.66
CA SER A 64 3.07 -15.96 -9.44
C SER A 64 2.08 -15.48 -10.49
N ARG A 65 1.47 -14.31 -10.24
CA ARG A 65 0.54 -13.66 -11.15
C ARG A 65 0.42 -12.17 -10.86
N THR A 66 0.36 -11.37 -11.92
CA THR A 66 0.13 -9.93 -11.86
C THR A 66 -0.96 -9.52 -12.84
N LEU A 67 -1.85 -8.62 -12.43
CA LEU A 67 -2.85 -8.02 -13.28
C LEU A 67 -2.75 -6.50 -13.19
N TYR A 68 -2.86 -5.83 -14.31
CA TYR A 68 -2.98 -4.39 -14.43
C TYR A 68 -4.12 -4.07 -15.39
N ARG A 69 -5.17 -3.39 -14.88
CA ARG A 69 -6.41 -3.07 -15.61
C ARG A 69 -7.04 -4.27 -16.34
N GLY A 70 -7.00 -5.44 -15.68
CA GLY A 70 -7.57 -6.68 -16.18
C GLY A 70 -6.67 -7.49 -17.11
N GLU A 71 -5.53 -6.97 -17.53
CA GLU A 71 -4.56 -7.66 -18.36
C GLU A 71 -3.43 -8.26 -17.52
N GLU A 72 -2.93 -9.42 -17.90
CA GLU A 72 -1.81 -10.06 -17.24
C GLU A 72 -0.50 -9.46 -17.77
N VAL A 73 0.08 -8.54 -17.02
CA VAL A 73 1.32 -7.80 -17.38
C VAL A 73 2.28 -7.81 -16.20
N PRO A 74 3.57 -8.09 -16.44
CA PRO A 74 4.57 -8.01 -15.39
C PRO A 74 4.84 -6.56 -14.99
N PHE A 75 5.04 -6.34 -13.69
CA PHE A 75 5.51 -5.07 -13.13
C PHE A 75 6.42 -5.33 -11.93
N GLY A 76 7.25 -4.34 -11.61
CA GLY A 76 8.12 -4.35 -10.45
C GLY A 76 8.04 -3.06 -9.66
N LEU A 77 8.33 -3.15 -8.37
CA LEU A 77 8.37 -2.00 -7.46
C LEU A 77 9.37 -2.21 -6.33
N ARG A 78 9.77 -1.13 -5.70
CA ARG A 78 10.36 -1.13 -4.36
C ARG A 78 9.35 -0.52 -3.39
N HIS A 79 9.30 -1.02 -2.19
CA HIS A 79 8.53 -0.37 -1.14
C HIS A 79 9.24 -0.43 0.20
N ALA A 80 8.97 0.52 1.06
CA ALA A 80 9.45 0.55 2.42
C ALA A 80 8.29 0.71 3.39
N LEU A 81 8.33 -0.01 4.49
CA LEU A 81 7.30 -0.07 5.51
C LEU A 81 7.85 0.43 6.85
N ALA A 82 7.11 1.28 7.53
CA ALA A 82 7.33 1.68 8.91
C ALA A 82 6.00 1.79 9.65
N VAL A 83 6.04 1.83 10.98
CA VAL A 83 4.84 2.00 11.81
C VAL A 83 4.97 3.32 12.58
N SER A 84 3.92 4.13 12.53
CA SER A 84 3.80 5.36 13.29
C SER A 84 2.44 5.42 13.98
N GLY A 85 2.43 5.41 15.33
CA GLY A 85 1.20 5.54 16.11
C GLY A 85 0.11 4.52 15.81
N GLY A 86 0.46 3.28 15.41
CA GLY A 86 -0.51 2.23 15.09
C GLY A 86 -0.99 2.22 13.62
N VAL A 87 -0.51 3.15 12.80
CA VAL A 87 -0.70 3.16 11.34
C VAL A 87 0.59 2.69 10.68
N GLN A 88 0.49 1.78 9.73
CA GLN A 88 1.60 1.46 8.86
C GLN A 88 1.71 2.50 7.76
N LEU A 89 2.87 3.10 7.62
CA LEU A 89 3.22 3.94 6.49
C LEU A 89 3.96 3.10 5.46
N GLU A 90 3.62 3.31 4.20
CA GLU A 90 4.28 2.69 3.06
C GLU A 90 4.75 3.76 2.08
N LEU A 91 5.99 3.62 1.63
CA LEU A 91 6.54 4.38 0.51
C LEU A 91 6.71 3.42 -0.66
N VAL A 92 6.16 3.75 -1.82
CA VAL A 92 6.21 2.90 -3.03
C VAL A 92 6.93 3.62 -4.14
N GLN A 93 7.96 2.98 -4.70
CA GLN A 93 8.65 3.40 -5.91
C GLN A 93 8.37 2.41 -7.03
N PRO A 94 7.63 2.78 -8.09
CA PRO A 94 7.51 1.92 -9.26
C PRO A 94 8.87 1.78 -9.97
N LEU A 95 9.16 0.60 -10.50
CA LEU A 95 10.40 0.32 -11.24
C LEU A 95 10.10 0.06 -12.71
N GLU A 96 9.58 -1.12 -13.01
CA GLU A 96 9.40 -1.61 -14.36
C GLU A 96 7.96 -2.05 -14.62
N GLY A 97 7.55 -2.00 -15.88
CA GLY A 97 6.18 -2.33 -16.31
C GLY A 97 5.15 -1.25 -16.00
N PRO A 98 3.95 -1.37 -16.59
CA PRO A 98 2.84 -0.47 -16.29
C PRO A 98 2.31 -0.73 -14.88
N SER A 99 1.95 0.33 -14.17
CA SER A 99 1.37 0.23 -12.83
C SER A 99 0.57 1.48 -12.47
N ILE A 100 -0.40 1.33 -11.57
CA ILE A 100 -1.14 2.47 -11.01
C ILE A 100 -0.22 3.46 -10.28
N PHE A 101 0.93 3.02 -9.82
CA PHE A 101 1.93 3.88 -9.19
C PHE A 101 2.65 4.77 -10.20
N ALA A 102 3.02 4.20 -11.37
CA ALA A 102 3.61 4.96 -12.46
C ALA A 102 2.61 5.98 -13.03
N GLU A 103 1.34 5.58 -13.22
CA GLU A 103 0.26 6.48 -13.61
C GLU A 103 0.11 7.65 -12.63
N HIS A 104 0.14 7.36 -11.32
CA HIS A 104 0.02 8.39 -10.29
C HIS A 104 1.17 9.40 -10.36
N LEU A 105 2.42 8.91 -10.47
CA LEU A 105 3.59 9.79 -10.59
C LEU A 105 3.55 10.67 -11.83
N GLU A 106 3.04 10.16 -12.95
CA GLU A 106 2.90 10.91 -14.18
C GLU A 106 1.81 11.98 -14.06
N ALA A 107 0.64 11.62 -13.52
CA ALA A 107 -0.52 12.50 -13.46
C ALA A 107 -0.47 13.51 -12.30
N HIS A 108 0.09 13.15 -11.16
CA HIS A 108 -0.01 13.89 -9.90
C HIS A 108 1.33 14.19 -9.23
N GLY A 109 2.42 13.54 -9.65
CA GLY A 109 3.69 13.59 -8.96
C GLY A 109 3.71 12.69 -7.71
N GLU A 110 4.63 12.97 -6.80
CA GLU A 110 4.74 12.23 -5.53
C GLU A 110 3.61 12.61 -4.58
N GLY A 111 3.11 11.64 -3.81
CA GLY A 111 2.08 11.94 -2.83
C GLY A 111 1.27 10.74 -2.38
N LEU A 112 0.20 11.04 -1.63
CA LEU A 112 -0.74 10.05 -1.11
C LEU A 112 -1.41 9.30 -2.26
N HIS A 113 -1.43 7.97 -2.17
CA HIS A 113 -1.94 7.12 -3.23
C HIS A 113 -3.08 6.21 -2.76
N HIS A 114 -2.86 5.39 -1.74
CA HIS A 114 -3.87 4.42 -1.32
C HIS A 114 -3.97 4.26 0.19
N LEU A 115 -5.09 3.66 0.59
CA LEU A 115 -5.35 3.20 1.94
C LEU A 115 -5.45 1.68 1.92
N GLY A 116 -4.74 1.01 2.81
CA GLY A 116 -4.66 -0.45 2.86
C GLY A 116 -5.44 -1.06 4.02
N ILE A 117 -6.08 -2.19 3.72
CA ILE A 117 -6.81 -3.03 4.65
C ILE A 117 -6.20 -4.43 4.60
N TYR A 118 -5.72 -4.91 5.73
CA TYR A 118 -5.29 -6.31 5.87
C TYR A 118 -6.51 -7.19 6.08
N VAL A 119 -6.74 -8.14 5.16
CA VAL A 119 -7.91 -9.03 5.19
C VAL A 119 -7.49 -10.47 5.50
N ALA A 120 -8.32 -11.16 6.29
CA ALA A 120 -8.07 -12.54 6.66
C ALA A 120 -8.27 -13.51 5.48
N ASP A 121 -9.26 -13.25 4.64
CA ASP A 121 -9.55 -14.01 3.42
C ASP A 121 -9.55 -13.07 2.21
N HIS A 122 -8.40 -12.98 1.57
CA HIS A 122 -8.18 -12.10 0.42
C HIS A 122 -9.10 -12.45 -0.76
N ALA A 123 -9.26 -13.74 -1.07
CA ALA A 123 -10.08 -14.17 -2.21
C ALA A 123 -11.55 -13.81 -1.99
N ALA A 124 -12.07 -14.01 -0.77
CA ALA A 124 -13.44 -13.62 -0.44
C ALA A 124 -13.62 -12.10 -0.44
N ALA A 125 -12.64 -11.33 0.06
CA ALA A 125 -12.71 -9.86 0.04
C ALA A 125 -12.69 -9.31 -1.39
N VAL A 126 -11.81 -9.81 -2.25
CA VAL A 126 -11.76 -9.45 -3.69
C VAL A 126 -13.07 -9.82 -4.38
N SER A 127 -13.61 -11.02 -4.14
CA SER A 127 -14.89 -11.45 -4.73
C SER A 127 -16.04 -10.53 -4.32
N ARG A 128 -16.09 -10.09 -3.07
CA ARG A 128 -17.09 -9.12 -2.59
C ARG A 128 -16.93 -7.75 -3.25
N ALA A 129 -15.69 -7.27 -3.43
CA ALA A 129 -15.42 -6.00 -4.11
C ALA A 129 -15.92 -6.04 -5.56
N LEU A 130 -15.60 -7.11 -6.29
CA LEU A 130 -16.05 -7.31 -7.68
C LEU A 130 -17.58 -7.43 -7.78
N ALA A 131 -18.22 -8.19 -6.87
CA ALA A 131 -19.68 -8.35 -6.83
C ALA A 131 -20.43 -7.03 -6.59
N ARG A 132 -19.77 -6.04 -5.95
CA ARG A 132 -20.28 -4.67 -5.74
C ARG A 132 -19.99 -3.73 -6.91
N GLY A 133 -19.34 -4.23 -7.96
CA GLY A 133 -18.98 -3.44 -9.14
C GLY A 133 -17.83 -2.47 -8.92
N TYR A 134 -17.00 -2.66 -7.88
CA TYR A 134 -15.80 -1.83 -7.70
C TYR A 134 -14.79 -2.14 -8.80
N GLU A 135 -14.16 -1.09 -9.33
CA GLU A 135 -13.25 -1.21 -10.45
C GLU A 135 -11.89 -1.78 -9.99
N PRO A 136 -11.48 -2.98 -10.46
CA PRO A 136 -10.17 -3.52 -10.16
C PRO A 136 -9.10 -2.80 -11.00
N LEU A 137 -8.09 -2.26 -10.34
CA LEU A 137 -7.02 -1.49 -10.99
C LEU A 137 -5.77 -2.33 -11.22
N GLN A 138 -5.29 -2.98 -10.16
CA GLN A 138 -4.05 -3.76 -10.18
C GLN A 138 -4.09 -4.83 -9.10
N SER A 139 -3.46 -5.98 -9.34
CA SER A 139 -3.26 -6.99 -8.30
C SER A 139 -1.99 -7.80 -8.54
N ALA A 140 -1.47 -8.41 -7.48
CA ALA A 140 -0.42 -9.39 -7.56
C ALA A 140 -0.60 -10.49 -6.50
N HIS A 141 -0.10 -11.67 -6.84
CA HIS A 141 -0.13 -12.87 -6.02
C HIS A 141 1.25 -13.53 -5.97
N GLY A 142 1.49 -14.30 -4.93
CA GLY A 142 2.65 -15.17 -4.86
C GLY A 142 3.90 -14.53 -4.26
N PHE A 143 3.83 -13.32 -3.70
CA PHE A 143 4.97 -12.75 -3.03
C PHE A 143 5.15 -13.29 -1.60
N GLY A 144 6.33 -13.00 -1.00
CA GLY A 144 6.73 -13.60 0.27
C GLY A 144 7.59 -14.85 0.07
N ALA A 145 8.19 -15.37 1.15
CA ALA A 145 9.08 -16.53 1.06
C ALA A 145 8.35 -17.82 0.68
N GLU A 146 7.08 -17.94 1.10
CA GLU A 146 6.22 -19.10 0.83
C GLU A 146 5.24 -18.88 -0.34
N GLY A 147 5.26 -17.70 -0.97
CA GLY A 147 4.39 -17.37 -2.09
C GLY A 147 2.92 -17.20 -1.72
N ASP A 148 2.62 -16.87 -0.48
CA ASP A 148 1.25 -16.76 0.06
C ASP A 148 0.75 -15.33 0.23
N GLY A 149 1.55 -14.34 -0.14
CA GLY A 149 1.17 -12.93 -0.14
C GLY A 149 0.34 -12.56 -1.37
N ALA A 150 -0.62 -11.66 -1.21
CA ALA A 150 -1.44 -11.12 -2.28
C ALA A 150 -1.89 -9.70 -1.96
N PHE A 151 -2.10 -8.89 -3.00
CA PHE A 151 -2.76 -7.60 -2.89
C PHE A 151 -3.65 -7.32 -4.10
N ALA A 152 -4.66 -6.49 -3.90
CA ALA A 152 -5.53 -6.02 -4.97
C ALA A 152 -6.00 -4.59 -4.69
N TYR A 153 -5.91 -3.74 -5.70
CA TYR A 153 -6.29 -2.33 -5.67
C TYR A 153 -7.61 -2.09 -6.39
N PHE A 154 -8.45 -1.26 -5.79
CA PHE A 154 -9.76 -0.91 -6.32
C PHE A 154 -9.99 0.60 -6.32
N ALA A 155 -10.60 1.11 -7.38
CA ALA A 155 -11.30 2.38 -7.34
C ALA A 155 -12.74 2.16 -6.87
N ILE A 156 -13.19 3.00 -5.95
CA ILE A 156 -14.54 2.92 -5.38
C ILE A 156 -15.20 4.28 -5.55
N GLU A 157 -16.35 4.32 -6.21
CA GLU A 157 -17.10 5.56 -6.41
C GLU A 157 -17.37 6.26 -5.07
N GLY A 158 -17.11 7.56 -5.02
CA GLY A 158 -17.28 8.37 -3.80
C GLY A 158 -16.13 8.26 -2.79
N VAL A 159 -15.13 7.41 -3.02
CA VAL A 159 -13.90 7.33 -2.22
C VAL A 159 -12.74 7.96 -3.00
N PRO A 160 -12.24 9.15 -2.60
CA PRO A 160 -11.19 9.86 -3.35
C PRO A 160 -9.79 9.32 -3.03
N ALA A 161 -9.67 8.00 -2.91
CA ALA A 161 -8.41 7.28 -2.71
C ALA A 161 -8.55 5.87 -3.29
N VAL A 162 -7.44 5.31 -3.76
CA VAL A 162 -7.39 3.88 -4.09
C VAL A 162 -7.47 3.07 -2.79
N VAL A 163 -8.22 1.98 -2.81
CA VAL A 163 -8.33 1.05 -1.68
C VAL A 163 -7.56 -0.23 -2.01
N GLU A 164 -6.68 -0.63 -1.11
CA GLU A 164 -5.94 -1.87 -1.20
C GLU A 164 -6.48 -2.92 -0.23
N LEU A 165 -6.70 -4.13 -0.74
CA LEU A 165 -6.94 -5.34 0.06
C LEU A 165 -5.64 -6.15 0.10
N ILE A 166 -5.14 -6.44 1.31
CA ILE A 166 -3.81 -7.02 1.52
C ILE A 166 -3.93 -8.36 2.26
N SER A 167 -3.34 -9.41 1.70
CA SER A 167 -2.95 -10.61 2.43
C SER A 167 -1.44 -10.57 2.62
N ALA A 168 -0.99 -10.22 3.82
CA ALA A 168 0.44 -10.23 4.11
C ALA A 168 0.98 -11.66 4.07
N PRO A 169 2.18 -11.90 3.52
CA PRO A 169 2.79 -13.22 3.55
C PRO A 169 3.13 -13.61 5.01
N ARG A 170 2.99 -14.89 5.33
CA ARG A 170 3.37 -15.41 6.67
C ARG A 170 4.85 -15.19 6.96
N VAL A 171 5.68 -15.36 5.94
CA VAL A 171 7.12 -15.14 6.02
C VAL A 171 7.51 -14.13 4.93
N ARG A 172 8.00 -12.98 5.34
CA ARG A 172 8.55 -12.01 4.41
C ARG A 172 9.89 -12.49 3.86
N ARG A 173 10.23 -12.09 2.65
CA ARG A 173 11.61 -12.26 2.13
C ARG A 173 12.58 -11.39 2.92
N ALA A 174 13.87 -11.68 2.79
CA ALA A 174 14.90 -10.80 3.33
C ALA A 174 14.70 -9.37 2.77
N PRO A 175 14.78 -8.34 3.62
CA PRO A 175 14.68 -6.96 3.17
C PRO A 175 15.89 -6.59 2.29
N GLU A 176 15.68 -5.63 1.40
CA GLU A 176 16.77 -5.00 0.64
C GLU A 176 17.65 -4.20 1.59
N PHE A 177 17.03 -3.46 2.51
CA PHE A 177 17.71 -2.77 3.61
C PHE A 177 16.73 -2.47 4.76
N VAL A 178 17.31 -2.10 5.91
CA VAL A 178 16.60 -1.48 7.05
C VAL A 178 17.22 -0.12 7.33
N TYR A 179 16.38 0.92 7.55
CA TYR A 179 16.89 2.26 7.84
C TYR A 179 16.13 2.93 9.01
N PRO A 180 16.82 3.48 10.02
CA PRO A 180 18.26 3.38 10.20
C PRO A 180 18.70 1.93 10.42
N PRO A 181 19.96 1.59 10.14
CA PRO A 181 20.44 0.23 10.41
C PRO A 181 20.36 -0.07 11.91
N PRO A 182 20.17 -1.34 12.31
CA PRO A 182 20.24 -1.75 13.70
C PRO A 182 21.58 -1.34 14.34
N LEU A 183 21.55 -0.91 15.60
CA LEU A 183 22.74 -0.41 16.30
C LEU A 183 23.86 -1.45 16.47
N ASP A 184 23.52 -2.73 16.34
CA ASP A 184 24.43 -3.88 16.54
C ASP A 184 24.60 -4.71 15.23
N ASP A 185 24.46 -4.11 14.05
CA ASP A 185 24.72 -4.81 12.80
C ASP A 185 26.23 -4.76 12.47
N PRO A 186 27.01 -5.83 12.79
CA PRO A 186 28.45 -5.86 12.57
C PRO A 186 28.81 -5.94 11.07
N ASP A 187 27.87 -6.32 10.20
CA ASP A 187 28.07 -6.49 8.76
C ASP A 187 27.61 -5.27 7.95
N GLY A 188 27.08 -4.22 8.64
CA GLY A 188 26.76 -2.93 8.04
C GLY A 188 25.90 -3.05 6.79
N ASN A 189 24.68 -3.59 6.92
CA ASN A 189 23.74 -3.57 5.79
C ASN A 189 23.69 -2.14 5.21
N PRO A 190 24.18 -1.92 3.99
CA PRO A 190 24.27 -0.57 3.45
C PRO A 190 22.86 -0.01 3.37
N GLY A 191 22.53 0.91 4.27
CA GLY A 191 21.30 1.69 4.17
C GLY A 191 21.15 2.28 2.76
N PRO A 192 20.09 3.06 2.51
CA PRO A 192 19.85 3.67 1.21
C PRO A 192 21.11 4.31 0.63
N SER A 193 21.40 4.06 -0.66
CA SER A 193 22.58 4.55 -1.38
C SER A 193 22.87 6.02 -1.11
N THR A 194 24.14 6.35 -0.85
CA THR A 194 24.57 7.73 -0.63
C THR A 194 24.99 8.43 -1.90
N SER A 195 24.60 7.94 -3.10
CA SER A 195 25.05 8.60 -4.33
C SER A 195 24.69 10.08 -4.29
N PRO A 196 25.66 10.99 -4.19
CA PRO A 196 25.40 12.40 -4.35
C PRO A 196 25.08 12.60 -5.83
N ASN A 197 23.92 13.14 -6.12
CA ASN A 197 23.69 13.71 -7.43
C ASN A 197 24.74 14.81 -7.62
N GLY A 198 25.66 14.59 -8.57
CA GLY A 198 26.46 15.62 -9.15
C GLY A 198 25.63 16.51 -10.07
#